data_3e983240e96d83c5f5ef82458a87169b
#
_entry.id   3e983240e96d83c5f5ef82458a87169b
#
_cell.length_a   1.000
_cell.length_b   1.000
_cell.length_c   1.000
_cell.angle_alpha   90.00
_cell.angle_beta   90.00
_cell.angle_gamma   90.00
#
_symmetry.space_group_name_H-M   'P 1'
#
loop_
_entity.id
_entity.type
_entity.pdbx_description
1 polymer ?
#
loop_
_entity_poly.entity_id
_entity_poly.type
_entity_poly.pdbx_seq_one_letter_code
_entity_poly.pdbx_strand_id
1 'polypeptide(L)'
;MSEVSRRATAVRPFVVMDIVARAKELELAGRDIVRLEIGDPDFPTPAVITRAAEAAMQDGSTHYTQSLGLPDLRNALTARYREHYSVDVDADNIVVTQGTSPAMLLLFGALLDPGDEVVMADPCYPAYANYVNFLGGVPRPVRVRASEGFRFRPQEVRAAINSRTKAIMINSPGNPTGAVLGQADLMALAAIAEETGVHIASDEIYHGLDYCGPDRTILQYTDRAFVLNGFSKAYAMTGWRLGYLIAPPAFVRPAEKIQQNFFLAANAFVQHAGVVALMEAQPDVERMRAIYDERRRYLVPALREIGLTIESEPSGAFYVFADARAWGEDSLALSYRLLEEAGVATAPGIDFGPGGEGFLRFSFAADVARLAEGVRRLGKWAAER
;
A
#
# COMPACT_ATOMS: atom_id res chain seq x y z
N MET A 1 -11.45 36.67 9.35
CA MET A 1 -11.17 35.27 9.74
C MET A 1 -10.33 34.68 8.62
N SER A 2 -9.14 34.12 8.92
CA SER A 2 -8.35 33.43 7.92
C SER A 2 -9.07 32.13 7.56
N GLU A 3 -9.50 31.99 6.32
CA GLU A 3 -10.12 30.75 5.85
C GLU A 3 -9.04 29.70 5.58
N VAL A 4 -9.31 28.46 5.98
CA VAL A 4 -8.48 27.32 5.63
C VAL A 4 -8.44 27.18 4.11
N SER A 5 -7.29 26.82 3.53
CA SER A 5 -7.17 26.67 2.08
C SER A 5 -8.11 25.59 1.55
N ARG A 6 -8.64 25.78 0.34
CA ARG A 6 -9.52 24.80 -0.33
C ARG A 6 -8.85 23.44 -0.46
N ARG A 7 -7.53 23.39 -0.68
CA ARG A 7 -6.77 22.13 -0.76
C ARG A 7 -6.81 21.36 0.56
N ALA A 8 -6.56 22.03 1.69
CA ALA A 8 -6.58 21.38 3.00
C ALA A 8 -7.97 20.87 3.35
N THR A 9 -9.02 21.65 3.02
CA THR A 9 -10.42 21.25 3.25
C THR A 9 -10.84 20.07 2.35
N ALA A 10 -10.27 19.94 1.16
CA ALA A 10 -10.60 18.88 0.20
C ALA A 10 -9.94 17.52 0.53
N VAL A 11 -8.90 17.49 1.36
CA VAL A 11 -8.29 16.24 1.81
C VAL A 11 -9.29 15.49 2.69
N ARG A 12 -9.66 14.28 2.25
CA ARG A 12 -10.55 13.42 3.06
C ARG A 12 -9.78 12.87 4.25
N PRO A 13 -10.38 12.81 5.45
CA PRO A 13 -9.75 12.15 6.59
C PRO A 13 -9.50 10.67 6.27
N PHE A 14 -8.46 10.12 6.85
CA PHE A 14 -8.19 8.69 6.81
C PHE A 14 -8.91 8.06 8.01
N VAL A 15 -10.14 7.60 7.78
CA VAL A 15 -11.10 7.25 8.82
C VAL A 15 -10.61 6.10 9.72
N VAL A 16 -9.82 5.18 9.18
CA VAL A 16 -9.20 4.13 10.01
C VAL A 16 -8.36 4.72 11.14
N MET A 17 -7.79 5.92 10.98
CA MET A 17 -7.01 6.56 12.04
C MET A 17 -7.88 7.02 13.21
N ASP A 18 -9.15 7.35 12.97
CA ASP A 18 -10.10 7.66 14.03
C ASP A 18 -10.46 6.39 14.83
N ILE A 19 -10.61 5.26 14.13
CA ILE A 19 -10.76 3.94 14.78
C ILE A 19 -9.53 3.59 15.63
N VAL A 20 -8.31 3.83 15.09
CA VAL A 20 -7.05 3.63 15.83
C VAL A 20 -6.99 4.49 17.10
N ALA A 21 -7.34 5.77 16.98
CA ALA A 21 -7.37 6.69 18.12
C ALA A 21 -8.38 6.23 19.19
N ARG A 22 -9.59 5.88 18.75
CA ARG A 22 -10.64 5.39 19.66
C ARG A 22 -10.26 4.07 20.34
N ALA A 23 -9.69 3.13 19.60
CA ALA A 23 -9.19 1.87 20.17
C ALA A 23 -8.12 2.13 21.24
N LYS A 24 -7.22 3.09 20.99
CA LYS A 24 -6.20 3.50 21.97
C LYS A 24 -6.78 4.10 23.25
N GLU A 25 -7.82 4.94 23.13
CA GLU A 25 -8.54 5.47 24.28
C GLU A 25 -9.14 4.34 25.14
N LEU A 26 -9.77 3.34 24.50
CA LEU A 26 -10.35 2.19 25.19
C LEU A 26 -9.29 1.33 25.89
N GLU A 27 -8.14 1.11 25.25
CA GLU A 27 -6.99 0.43 25.86
C GLU A 27 -6.48 1.18 27.10
N LEU A 28 -6.33 2.50 27.01
CA LEU A 28 -5.93 3.34 28.15
C LEU A 28 -6.96 3.31 29.28
N ALA A 29 -8.24 3.09 28.98
CA ALA A 29 -9.30 2.86 29.97
C ALA A 29 -9.33 1.43 30.53
N GLY A 30 -8.36 0.58 30.17
CA GLY A 30 -8.20 -0.78 30.70
C GLY A 30 -8.97 -1.86 29.91
N ARG A 31 -9.52 -1.54 28.74
CA ARG A 31 -10.16 -2.55 27.89
C ARG A 31 -9.15 -3.31 27.06
N ASP A 32 -9.33 -4.62 26.94
CA ASP A 32 -8.54 -5.44 25.99
C ASP A 32 -9.17 -5.35 24.59
N ILE A 33 -8.47 -4.69 23.65
CA ILE A 33 -8.89 -4.50 22.26
C ILE A 33 -8.06 -5.40 21.33
N VAL A 34 -8.73 -6.17 20.49
CA VAL A 34 -8.08 -6.91 19.40
C VAL A 34 -7.94 -5.98 18.19
N ARG A 35 -6.72 -5.66 17.81
CA ARG A 35 -6.36 -4.70 16.77
C ARG A 35 -6.22 -5.37 15.41
N LEU A 36 -7.23 -5.28 14.54
CA LEU A 36 -7.22 -5.85 13.18
C LEU A 36 -7.44 -4.77 12.10
N GLU A 37 -7.39 -3.50 12.49
CA GLU A 37 -7.63 -2.37 11.59
C GLU A 37 -6.36 -1.84 10.92
N ILE A 38 -5.20 -1.99 11.56
CA ILE A 38 -3.98 -1.34 11.14
C ILE A 38 -3.19 -2.18 10.13
N GLY A 39 -2.58 -1.51 9.17
CA GLY A 39 -1.73 -2.12 8.14
C GLY A 39 -0.24 -1.99 8.48
N ASP A 40 0.16 -2.46 9.64
CA ASP A 40 1.55 -2.43 10.12
C ASP A 40 2.06 -3.85 10.39
N PRO A 41 3.22 -4.25 9.82
CA PRO A 41 3.85 -5.51 10.19
C PRO A 41 4.04 -5.64 11.69
N ASP A 42 3.67 -6.79 12.26
CA ASP A 42 3.83 -7.08 13.70
C ASP A 42 5.18 -7.70 14.06
N PHE A 43 6.06 -7.86 13.06
CA PHE A 43 7.42 -8.32 13.26
C PHE A 43 8.36 -7.16 13.56
N PRO A 44 9.39 -7.37 14.41
CA PRO A 44 10.49 -6.42 14.50
C PRO A 44 11.25 -6.38 13.17
N THR A 45 11.84 -5.24 12.86
CA THR A 45 12.79 -5.12 11.74
C THR A 45 13.90 -6.17 11.89
N PRO A 46 14.28 -6.91 10.83
CA PRO A 46 15.35 -7.90 10.88
C PRO A 46 16.63 -7.34 11.49
N ALA A 47 17.26 -8.11 12.39
CA ALA A 47 18.40 -7.65 13.17
C ALA A 47 19.62 -7.25 12.31
N VAL A 48 19.78 -7.84 11.13
CA VAL A 48 20.84 -7.47 10.18
C VAL A 48 20.67 -6.03 9.71
N ILE A 49 19.45 -5.60 9.47
CA ILE A 49 19.11 -4.23 9.04
C ILE A 49 19.37 -3.24 10.16
N THR A 50 18.95 -3.56 11.40
CA THR A 50 19.16 -2.70 12.57
C THR A 50 20.64 -2.48 12.83
N ARG A 51 21.45 -3.56 12.82
CA ARG A 51 22.91 -3.45 12.99
C ARG A 51 23.57 -2.60 11.90
N ALA A 52 23.11 -2.70 10.65
CA ALA A 52 23.64 -1.88 9.57
C ALA A 52 23.38 -0.38 9.80
N ALA A 53 22.19 -0.01 10.27
CA ALA A 53 21.90 1.38 10.62
C ALA A 53 22.74 1.87 11.80
N GLU A 54 22.90 1.06 12.84
CA GLU A 54 23.76 1.39 14.00
C GLU A 54 25.22 1.64 13.57
N ALA A 55 25.76 0.75 12.75
CA ALA A 55 27.11 0.91 12.19
C ALA A 55 27.23 2.19 11.35
N ALA A 56 26.28 2.46 10.46
CA ALA A 56 26.29 3.66 9.64
C ALA A 56 26.21 4.95 10.47
N MET A 57 25.43 4.96 11.55
CA MET A 57 25.39 6.11 12.47
C MET A 57 26.74 6.30 13.20
N GLN A 58 27.37 5.20 13.64
CA GLN A 58 28.70 5.25 14.29
C GLN A 58 29.78 5.75 13.34
N ASP A 59 29.70 5.40 12.06
CA ASP A 59 30.61 5.86 11.00
C ASP A 59 30.32 7.30 10.53
N GLY A 60 29.36 7.99 11.13
CA GLY A 60 29.05 9.40 10.83
C GLY A 60 28.11 9.61 9.64
N SER A 61 27.42 8.59 9.15
CA SER A 61 26.40 8.70 8.08
C SER A 61 25.11 9.38 8.57
N THR A 62 25.23 10.62 9.09
CA THR A 62 24.13 11.40 9.69
C THR A 62 23.91 12.73 8.98
N HIS A 63 24.58 12.96 7.86
CA HIS A 63 24.47 14.18 7.05
C HIS A 63 23.59 13.98 5.82
N TYR A 64 23.34 15.07 5.10
CA TYR A 64 22.60 15.01 3.83
C TYR A 64 23.32 14.16 2.78
N THR A 65 22.53 13.45 1.99
CA THR A 65 23.01 12.72 0.83
C THR A 65 22.60 13.43 -0.47
N GLN A 66 22.93 12.83 -1.62
CA GLN A 66 22.36 13.26 -2.90
C GLN A 66 20.83 13.13 -2.85
N SER A 67 20.14 14.03 -3.53
CA SER A 67 18.67 14.06 -3.55
C SER A 67 18.04 12.82 -4.20
N LEU A 68 18.72 12.23 -5.19
CA LEU A 68 18.30 10.95 -5.76
C LEU A 68 18.55 9.75 -4.83
N GLY A 69 19.30 9.94 -3.76
CA GLY A 69 19.74 8.89 -2.84
C GLY A 69 21.17 8.42 -3.08
N LEU A 70 21.66 7.61 -2.15
CA LEU A 70 23.02 7.05 -2.24
C LEU A 70 23.16 6.17 -3.49
N PRO A 71 24.26 6.30 -4.24
CA PRO A 71 24.55 5.44 -5.39
C PRO A 71 24.50 3.95 -5.06
N ASP A 72 25.04 3.57 -3.88
CA ASP A 72 25.06 2.17 -3.44
C ASP A 72 23.66 1.58 -3.30
N LEU A 73 22.70 2.34 -2.75
CA LEU A 73 21.31 1.88 -2.65
C LEU A 73 20.64 1.80 -4.02
N ARG A 74 20.85 2.80 -4.89
CA ARG A 74 20.30 2.78 -6.25
C ARG A 74 20.85 1.61 -7.07
N ASN A 75 22.15 1.33 -6.96
CA ASN A 75 22.78 0.18 -7.60
C ASN A 75 22.28 -1.17 -7.03
N ALA A 76 22.07 -1.26 -5.71
CA ALA A 76 21.49 -2.46 -5.09
C ALA A 76 20.05 -2.69 -5.56
N LEU A 77 19.25 -1.62 -5.73
CA LEU A 77 17.91 -1.72 -6.33
C LEU A 77 17.97 -2.19 -7.79
N THR A 78 18.88 -1.64 -8.62
CA THR A 78 19.10 -2.11 -9.99
C THR A 78 19.43 -3.62 -10.04
N ALA A 79 20.34 -4.06 -9.18
CA ALA A 79 20.69 -5.49 -9.08
C ALA A 79 19.45 -6.32 -8.67
N ARG A 80 18.69 -5.87 -7.67
CA ARG A 80 17.46 -6.55 -7.23
C ARG A 80 16.43 -6.69 -8.35
N TYR A 81 16.20 -5.62 -9.16
CA TYR A 81 15.26 -5.68 -10.28
C TYR A 81 15.72 -6.66 -11.36
N ARG A 82 17.01 -6.68 -11.68
CA ARG A 82 17.57 -7.64 -12.63
C ARG A 82 17.46 -9.08 -12.15
N GLU A 83 17.84 -9.36 -10.91
CA GLU A 83 17.86 -10.72 -10.36
C GLU A 83 16.45 -11.27 -10.11
N HIS A 84 15.56 -10.45 -9.57
CA HIS A 84 14.25 -10.91 -9.14
C HIS A 84 13.19 -10.84 -10.23
N TYR A 85 13.22 -9.79 -11.06
CA TYR A 85 12.20 -9.57 -12.10
C TYR A 85 12.72 -9.76 -13.52
N SER A 86 14.02 -9.96 -13.71
CA SER A 86 14.67 -9.98 -15.04
C SER A 86 14.44 -8.67 -15.82
N VAL A 87 14.45 -7.55 -15.14
CA VAL A 87 14.27 -6.20 -15.71
C VAL A 87 15.52 -5.37 -15.43
N ASP A 88 16.05 -4.74 -16.46
CA ASP A 88 17.14 -3.79 -16.33
C ASP A 88 16.59 -2.39 -16.04
N VAL A 89 16.82 -1.91 -14.82
CA VAL A 89 16.48 -0.55 -14.38
C VAL A 89 17.77 0.25 -14.29
N ASP A 90 17.82 1.43 -14.93
CA ASP A 90 18.94 2.35 -14.75
C ASP A 90 18.90 2.96 -13.35
N ALA A 91 20.02 2.95 -12.64
CA ALA A 91 20.15 3.57 -11.33
C ALA A 91 19.79 5.07 -11.35
N ASP A 92 20.00 5.75 -12.47
CA ASP A 92 19.67 7.16 -12.65
C ASP A 92 18.14 7.41 -12.80
N ASN A 93 17.37 6.37 -13.02
CA ASN A 93 15.91 6.43 -13.03
C ASN A 93 15.27 6.19 -11.64
N ILE A 94 16.08 5.99 -10.60
CA ILE A 94 15.64 5.71 -9.23
C ILE A 94 15.80 6.96 -8.36
N VAL A 95 14.70 7.36 -7.70
CA VAL A 95 14.66 8.42 -6.69
C VAL A 95 14.33 7.80 -5.35
N VAL A 96 15.30 7.78 -4.43
CA VAL A 96 15.12 7.28 -3.06
C VAL A 96 14.36 8.32 -2.23
N THR A 97 13.35 7.90 -1.49
CA THR A 97 12.42 8.78 -0.76
C THR A 97 12.25 8.35 0.70
N GLN A 98 11.69 9.23 1.53
CA GLN A 98 11.31 8.91 2.91
C GLN A 98 10.00 8.09 2.96
N GLY A 99 9.99 6.91 2.32
CA GLY A 99 8.83 6.05 2.13
C GLY A 99 8.08 6.37 0.84
N THR A 100 7.05 5.55 0.54
CA THR A 100 6.25 5.71 -0.69
C THR A 100 5.33 6.93 -0.68
N SER A 101 5.01 7.51 0.48
CA SER A 101 4.17 8.71 0.55
C SER A 101 4.82 9.94 -0.13
N PRO A 102 6.07 10.32 0.17
CA PRO A 102 6.78 11.31 -0.63
C PRO A 102 6.93 10.90 -2.10
N ALA A 103 7.19 9.63 -2.39
CA ALA A 103 7.30 9.16 -3.78
C ALA A 103 6.02 9.42 -4.59
N MET A 104 4.82 9.24 -4.00
CA MET A 104 3.55 9.61 -4.63
C MET A 104 3.46 11.11 -4.92
N LEU A 105 3.93 11.96 -3.98
CA LEU A 105 3.95 13.41 -4.21
C LEU A 105 4.89 13.78 -5.37
N LEU A 106 6.05 13.13 -5.46
CA LEU A 106 7.00 13.34 -6.57
C LEU A 106 6.39 12.90 -7.89
N LEU A 107 5.78 11.71 -7.94
CA LEU A 107 5.15 11.16 -9.14
C LEU A 107 4.06 12.10 -9.64
N PHE A 108 3.04 12.34 -8.84
CA PHE A 108 1.89 13.13 -9.27
C PHE A 108 2.23 14.62 -9.43
N GLY A 109 3.17 15.14 -8.64
CA GLY A 109 3.67 16.53 -8.80
C GLY A 109 4.49 16.74 -10.07
N ALA A 110 5.13 15.69 -10.60
CA ALA A 110 5.87 15.75 -11.87
C ALA A 110 4.98 15.42 -13.10
N LEU A 111 3.83 14.76 -12.89
CA LEU A 111 2.99 14.24 -13.97
C LEU A 111 1.74 15.08 -14.24
N LEU A 112 1.13 15.67 -13.18
CA LEU A 112 -0.21 16.25 -13.28
C LEU A 112 -0.19 17.77 -13.32
N ASP A 113 -0.92 18.33 -14.27
CA ASP A 113 -1.40 19.71 -14.25
C ASP A 113 -2.81 19.78 -13.67
N PRO A 114 -3.28 20.98 -13.23
CA PRO A 114 -4.65 21.14 -12.74
C PRO A 114 -5.71 20.68 -13.75
N GLY A 115 -6.59 19.76 -13.31
CA GLY A 115 -7.65 19.17 -14.12
C GLY A 115 -7.26 17.89 -14.86
N ASP A 116 -6.00 17.47 -14.80
CA ASP A 116 -5.58 16.16 -15.32
C ASP A 116 -6.19 15.02 -14.50
N GLU A 117 -6.41 13.87 -15.13
CA GLU A 117 -7.16 12.78 -14.57
C GLU A 117 -6.27 11.54 -14.32
N VAL A 118 -6.57 10.84 -13.22
CA VAL A 118 -5.94 9.54 -12.89
C VAL A 118 -7.01 8.49 -12.70
N VAL A 119 -7.00 7.46 -13.55
CA VAL A 119 -7.86 6.28 -13.41
C VAL A 119 -7.34 5.44 -12.25
N MET A 120 -8.21 5.00 -11.34
CA MET A 120 -7.84 4.16 -10.20
C MET A 120 -8.96 3.21 -9.81
N ALA A 121 -8.64 2.13 -9.11
CA ALA A 121 -9.64 1.19 -8.62
C ALA A 121 -10.57 1.82 -7.57
N ASP A 122 -11.78 1.29 -7.47
CA ASP A 122 -12.71 1.54 -6.38
C ASP A 122 -13.30 0.19 -5.94
N PRO A 123 -12.91 -0.35 -4.76
CA PRO A 123 -12.10 0.26 -3.71
C PRO A 123 -10.58 0.26 -3.99
N CYS A 124 -9.85 1.19 -3.34
CA CYS A 124 -8.39 1.26 -3.33
C CYS A 124 -7.86 2.00 -2.08
N TYR A 125 -6.55 2.06 -1.93
CA TYR A 125 -5.93 2.82 -0.83
C TYR A 125 -6.30 4.30 -0.90
N PRO A 126 -6.92 4.87 0.14
CA PRO A 126 -7.57 6.19 0.08
C PRO A 126 -6.61 7.36 -0.20
N ALA A 127 -5.33 7.21 0.12
CA ALA A 127 -4.36 8.26 -0.11
C ALA A 127 -4.18 8.59 -1.61
N TYR A 128 -4.38 7.65 -2.54
CA TYR A 128 -4.20 7.93 -3.98
C TYR A 128 -5.09 9.08 -4.44
N ALA A 129 -6.38 9.01 -4.15
CA ALA A 129 -7.31 10.08 -4.48
C ALA A 129 -6.97 11.42 -3.79
N ASN A 130 -6.50 11.36 -2.55
CA ASN A 130 -6.09 12.55 -1.81
C ASN A 130 -4.85 13.22 -2.44
N TYR A 131 -3.84 12.47 -2.87
CA TYR A 131 -2.67 13.02 -3.56
C TYR A 131 -3.07 13.68 -4.89
N VAL A 132 -3.88 12.99 -5.70
CA VAL A 132 -4.36 13.53 -6.98
C VAL A 132 -5.13 14.82 -6.76
N ASN A 133 -6.11 14.83 -5.86
CA ASN A 133 -6.92 16.01 -5.54
C ASN A 133 -6.06 17.18 -4.98
N PHE A 134 -5.14 16.88 -4.06
CA PHE A 134 -4.29 17.89 -3.43
C PHE A 134 -3.41 18.61 -4.46
N LEU A 135 -2.96 17.90 -5.49
CA LEU A 135 -2.15 18.43 -6.57
C LEU A 135 -2.99 19.07 -7.72
N GLY A 136 -4.32 19.10 -7.56
CA GLY A 136 -5.23 19.73 -8.52
C GLY A 136 -5.72 18.81 -9.62
N GLY A 137 -5.35 17.52 -9.60
CA GLY A 137 -5.87 16.50 -10.50
C GLY A 137 -7.26 15.99 -10.10
N VAL A 138 -7.81 15.10 -10.90
CA VAL A 138 -9.15 14.52 -10.73
C VAL A 138 -9.06 12.99 -10.70
N PRO A 139 -9.39 12.33 -9.57
CA PRO A 139 -9.50 10.88 -9.52
C PRO A 139 -10.66 10.37 -10.39
N ARG A 140 -10.41 9.33 -11.19
CA ARG A 140 -11.41 8.61 -12.00
C ARG A 140 -11.55 7.19 -11.51
N PRO A 141 -12.47 6.92 -10.55
CA PRO A 141 -12.66 5.58 -10.01
C PRO A 141 -13.26 4.64 -11.07
N VAL A 142 -12.71 3.43 -11.16
CA VAL A 142 -13.25 2.30 -11.92
C VAL A 142 -13.59 1.20 -10.93
N ARG A 143 -14.84 0.75 -10.94
CA ARG A 143 -15.33 -0.25 -10.01
C ARG A 143 -14.63 -1.59 -10.22
N VAL A 144 -14.02 -2.12 -9.16
CA VAL A 144 -13.54 -3.50 -9.11
C VAL A 144 -14.43 -4.31 -8.16
N ARG A 145 -14.65 -5.60 -8.47
CA ARG A 145 -15.70 -6.41 -7.80
C ARG A 145 -15.10 -7.66 -7.17
N ALA A 146 -15.60 -8.04 -5.99
CA ALA A 146 -15.18 -9.25 -5.28
C ALA A 146 -15.36 -10.50 -6.15
N SER A 147 -16.50 -10.63 -6.86
CA SER A 147 -16.78 -11.73 -7.79
C SER A 147 -15.79 -11.86 -8.96
N GLU A 148 -14.94 -10.85 -9.16
CA GLU A 148 -13.92 -10.78 -10.21
C GLU A 148 -12.51 -10.70 -9.63
N GLY A 149 -12.35 -11.04 -8.36
CA GLY A 149 -11.06 -10.98 -7.69
C GLY A 149 -10.53 -9.57 -7.49
N PHE A 150 -11.40 -8.55 -7.45
CA PHE A 150 -11.04 -7.12 -7.36
C PHE A 150 -10.06 -6.66 -8.45
N ARG A 151 -10.14 -7.27 -9.63
CA ARG A 151 -9.28 -6.91 -10.77
C ARG A 151 -9.98 -5.92 -11.68
N PHE A 152 -9.19 -5.14 -12.41
CA PHE A 152 -9.71 -4.26 -13.44
C PHE A 152 -10.28 -5.06 -14.61
N ARG A 153 -11.41 -4.60 -15.13
CA ARG A 153 -11.90 -4.99 -16.46
C ARG A 153 -11.27 -4.06 -17.50
N PRO A 154 -10.46 -4.55 -18.46
CA PRO A 154 -9.78 -3.70 -19.43
C PRO A 154 -10.73 -2.76 -20.19
N GLN A 155 -11.94 -3.21 -20.49
CA GLN A 155 -12.97 -2.40 -21.17
C GLN A 155 -13.43 -1.21 -20.33
N GLU A 156 -13.61 -1.40 -19.01
CA GLU A 156 -14.03 -0.33 -18.09
C GLU A 156 -12.87 0.69 -17.91
N VAL A 157 -11.62 0.22 -17.88
CA VAL A 157 -10.44 1.10 -17.84
C VAL A 157 -10.35 1.94 -19.12
N ARG A 158 -10.50 1.31 -20.32
CA ARG A 158 -10.51 2.06 -21.60
C ARG A 158 -11.61 3.10 -21.64
N ALA A 159 -12.82 2.77 -21.17
CA ALA A 159 -13.95 3.69 -21.15
C ALA A 159 -13.76 4.88 -20.20
N ALA A 160 -12.93 4.73 -19.17
CA ALA A 160 -12.60 5.79 -18.23
C ALA A 160 -11.52 6.77 -18.75
N ILE A 161 -10.75 6.38 -19.78
CA ILE A 161 -9.67 7.18 -20.34
C ILE A 161 -10.22 8.20 -21.33
N ASN A 162 -9.73 9.43 -21.24
CA ASN A 162 -10.01 10.53 -22.17
C ASN A 162 -8.77 11.42 -22.34
N SER A 163 -8.89 12.54 -23.07
CA SER A 163 -7.76 13.43 -23.38
C SER A 163 -7.08 14.09 -22.16
N ARG A 164 -7.71 14.07 -20.99
CA ARG A 164 -7.14 14.60 -19.74
C ARG A 164 -6.50 13.51 -18.90
N THR A 165 -6.70 12.24 -19.22
CA THR A 165 -6.13 11.13 -18.44
C THR A 165 -4.62 11.07 -18.64
N LYS A 166 -3.86 11.07 -17.54
CA LYS A 166 -2.40 10.99 -17.53
C LYS A 166 -1.89 9.63 -17.04
N ALA A 167 -2.63 9.00 -16.13
CA ALA A 167 -2.19 7.73 -15.58
C ALA A 167 -3.35 6.79 -15.22
N ILE A 168 -3.00 5.50 -15.16
CA ILE A 168 -3.76 4.44 -14.50
C ILE A 168 -2.99 4.09 -13.22
N MET A 169 -3.61 4.28 -12.05
CA MET A 169 -3.03 3.89 -10.76
C MET A 169 -3.41 2.46 -10.42
N ILE A 170 -2.41 1.61 -10.20
CA ILE A 170 -2.58 0.21 -9.77
C ILE A 170 -1.85 -0.04 -8.46
N ASN A 171 -2.32 -1.03 -7.68
CA ASN A 171 -1.66 -1.49 -6.47
C ASN A 171 -1.75 -3.02 -6.42
N SER A 172 -0.61 -3.67 -6.49
CA SER A 172 -0.52 -5.14 -6.50
C SER A 172 0.74 -5.60 -5.78
N PRO A 173 0.56 -6.41 -4.71
CA PRO A 173 -0.69 -6.78 -4.02
C PRO A 173 -1.46 -5.58 -3.48
N GLY A 174 -2.80 -5.66 -3.50
CA GLY A 174 -3.69 -4.53 -3.25
C GLY A 174 -4.08 -4.31 -1.78
N ASN A 175 -4.16 -3.07 -1.37
CA ASN A 175 -4.82 -2.64 -0.14
C ASN A 175 -6.14 -1.92 -0.55
N PRO A 176 -7.33 -2.40 -0.13
CA PRO A 176 -7.60 -3.27 1.02
C PRO A 176 -7.76 -4.76 0.69
N THR A 177 -7.75 -5.14 -0.57
CA THR A 177 -8.34 -6.41 -1.05
C THR A 177 -7.43 -7.63 -0.92
N GLY A 178 -6.11 -7.43 -0.80
CA GLY A 178 -5.12 -8.50 -0.91
C GLY A 178 -5.05 -9.14 -2.30
N ALA A 179 -5.71 -8.55 -3.29
CA ALA A 179 -5.69 -9.04 -4.67
C ALA A 179 -4.33 -8.83 -5.32
N VAL A 180 -3.90 -9.81 -6.12
CA VAL A 180 -2.67 -9.75 -6.91
C VAL A 180 -3.06 -9.71 -8.39
N LEU A 181 -2.50 -8.74 -9.13
CA LEU A 181 -2.65 -8.68 -10.57
C LEU A 181 -1.71 -9.69 -11.22
N GLY A 182 -2.29 -10.64 -11.95
CA GLY A 182 -1.52 -11.64 -12.68
C GLY A 182 -0.89 -11.09 -13.97
N GLN A 183 -0.08 -11.92 -14.62
CA GLN A 183 0.58 -11.56 -15.88
C GLN A 183 -0.42 -11.03 -16.92
N ALA A 184 -1.56 -11.70 -17.09
CA ALA A 184 -2.56 -11.29 -18.09
C ALA A 184 -3.17 -9.92 -17.77
N ASP A 185 -3.39 -9.61 -16.49
CA ASP A 185 -3.91 -8.32 -16.05
C ASP A 185 -2.90 -7.20 -16.34
N LEU A 186 -1.62 -7.40 -15.97
CA LEU A 186 -0.55 -6.42 -16.19
C LEU A 186 -0.30 -6.18 -17.68
N MET A 187 -0.27 -7.25 -18.50
CA MET A 187 -0.15 -7.14 -19.96
C MET A 187 -1.31 -6.37 -20.58
N ALA A 188 -2.55 -6.61 -20.12
CA ALA A 188 -3.72 -5.89 -20.63
C ALA A 188 -3.68 -4.39 -20.30
N LEU A 189 -3.24 -4.03 -19.08
CA LEU A 189 -3.08 -2.63 -18.66
C LEU A 189 -1.92 -1.97 -19.40
N ALA A 190 -0.78 -2.66 -19.58
CA ALA A 190 0.34 -2.17 -20.37
C ALA A 190 -0.06 -1.89 -21.82
N ALA A 191 -0.82 -2.80 -22.46
CA ALA A 191 -1.33 -2.60 -23.80
C ALA A 191 -2.25 -1.36 -23.91
N ILE A 192 -3.10 -1.11 -22.90
CA ILE A 192 -3.94 0.10 -22.82
C ILE A 192 -3.05 1.35 -22.72
N ALA A 193 -2.01 1.32 -21.88
CA ALA A 193 -1.09 2.44 -21.71
C ALA A 193 -0.36 2.78 -23.03
N GLU A 194 0.11 1.76 -23.77
CA GLU A 194 0.74 1.96 -25.08
C GLU A 194 -0.23 2.50 -26.14
N GLU A 195 -1.45 1.94 -26.19
CA GLU A 195 -2.50 2.35 -27.13
C GLU A 195 -2.93 3.81 -26.93
N THR A 196 -3.06 4.24 -25.67
CA THR A 196 -3.64 5.55 -25.31
C THR A 196 -2.60 6.62 -24.98
N GLY A 197 -1.33 6.25 -24.81
CA GLY A 197 -0.25 7.14 -24.42
C GLY A 197 -0.24 7.55 -22.94
N VAL A 198 -1.15 7.01 -22.10
CA VAL A 198 -1.15 7.25 -20.65
C VAL A 198 -0.02 6.47 -19.96
N HIS A 199 0.34 6.89 -18.75
CA HIS A 199 1.31 6.16 -17.93
C HIS A 199 0.61 5.18 -16.99
N ILE A 200 1.35 4.19 -16.48
CA ILE A 200 0.92 3.38 -15.33
C ILE A 200 1.68 3.86 -14.09
N ALA A 201 0.96 4.16 -13.02
CA ALA A 201 1.51 4.37 -11.69
C ALA A 201 1.28 3.08 -10.88
N SER A 202 2.34 2.30 -10.66
CA SER A 202 2.27 1.00 -9.99
C SER A 202 2.78 1.12 -8.56
N ASP A 203 1.90 0.94 -7.59
CA ASP A 203 2.31 0.80 -6.18
C ASP A 203 2.55 -0.69 -5.88
N GLU A 204 3.83 -1.02 -5.72
CA GLU A 204 4.34 -2.37 -5.52
C GLU A 204 4.86 -2.59 -4.08
N ILE A 205 4.39 -1.78 -3.13
CA ILE A 205 4.88 -1.76 -1.74
C ILE A 205 4.75 -3.10 -1.01
N TYR A 206 3.86 -3.98 -1.46
CA TYR A 206 3.64 -5.31 -0.87
C TYR A 206 4.39 -6.43 -1.59
N HIS A 207 5.25 -6.15 -2.59
CA HIS A 207 6.13 -7.15 -3.18
C HIS A 207 6.98 -7.84 -2.10
N GLY A 208 7.16 -9.14 -2.22
CA GLY A 208 7.70 -10.03 -1.18
C GLY A 208 6.63 -10.64 -0.27
N LEU A 209 5.37 -10.18 -0.37
CA LEU A 209 4.22 -10.70 0.39
C LEU A 209 3.14 -11.27 -0.56
N ASP A 210 3.55 -11.90 -1.64
CA ASP A 210 2.70 -12.69 -2.53
C ASP A 210 2.69 -14.15 -2.08
N TYR A 211 1.50 -14.79 -2.05
CA TYR A 211 1.32 -16.17 -1.58
C TYR A 211 1.07 -17.16 -2.71
N CYS A 212 0.79 -16.68 -3.91
CA CYS A 212 0.32 -17.51 -5.03
C CYS A 212 1.28 -17.56 -6.22
N GLY A 213 2.49 -17.04 -6.08
CA GLY A 213 3.49 -17.06 -7.13
C GLY A 213 4.58 -16.01 -6.94
N PRO A 214 5.45 -15.80 -7.92
CA PRO A 214 6.45 -14.76 -7.85
C PRO A 214 5.83 -13.38 -8.07
N ASP A 215 6.35 -12.38 -7.36
CA ASP A 215 6.01 -10.97 -7.60
C ASP A 215 6.27 -10.61 -9.08
N ARG A 216 5.44 -9.72 -9.63
CA ARG A 216 5.57 -9.22 -11.00
C ARG A 216 5.52 -7.71 -11.00
N THR A 217 6.61 -7.08 -11.44
CA THR A 217 6.61 -5.63 -11.65
C THR A 217 5.98 -5.27 -13.01
N ILE A 218 5.31 -4.12 -13.06
CA ILE A 218 4.78 -3.58 -14.31
C ILE A 218 5.87 -3.31 -15.35
N LEU A 219 7.10 -3.07 -14.92
CA LEU A 219 8.25 -2.82 -15.78
C LEU A 219 8.64 -4.02 -16.67
N GLN A 220 8.11 -5.22 -16.40
CA GLN A 220 8.24 -6.36 -17.30
C GLN A 220 7.43 -6.21 -18.60
N TYR A 221 6.49 -5.26 -18.65
CA TYR A 221 5.48 -5.16 -19.71
C TYR A 221 5.43 -3.82 -20.42
N THR A 222 5.93 -2.74 -19.81
CA THR A 222 5.96 -1.40 -20.41
C THR A 222 7.00 -0.50 -19.76
N ASP A 223 7.61 0.37 -20.56
CA ASP A 223 8.49 1.46 -20.11
C ASP A 223 7.69 2.73 -19.74
N ARG A 224 6.38 2.76 -20.03
CA ARG A 224 5.47 3.86 -19.68
C ARG A 224 4.95 3.77 -18.25
N ALA A 225 5.84 3.40 -17.32
CA ALA A 225 5.42 3.17 -15.95
C ALA A 225 6.29 3.91 -14.93
N PHE A 226 5.64 4.35 -13.87
CA PHE A 226 6.24 4.72 -12.60
C PHE A 226 6.04 3.57 -11.62
N VAL A 227 7.06 3.21 -10.87
CA VAL A 227 6.94 2.23 -9.80
C VAL A 227 7.20 2.91 -8.47
N LEU A 228 6.25 2.74 -7.55
CA LEU A 228 6.36 3.09 -6.13
C LEU A 228 6.64 1.82 -5.36
N ASN A 229 7.74 1.77 -4.61
CA ASN A 229 8.02 0.62 -3.76
C ASN A 229 8.88 1.07 -2.57
N GLY A 230 9.16 0.16 -1.62
CA GLY A 230 9.94 0.50 -0.45
C GLY A 230 10.07 -0.64 0.54
N PHE A 231 10.56 -0.30 1.72
CA PHE A 231 11.00 -1.25 2.71
C PHE A 231 9.98 -1.47 3.85
N SER A 232 8.90 -0.69 3.85
CA SER A 232 7.96 -0.65 4.98
C SER A 232 7.31 -1.99 5.27
N LYS A 233 6.91 -2.78 4.22
CA LYS A 233 6.05 -3.96 4.42
C LYS A 233 6.85 -5.25 4.44
N ALA A 234 7.53 -5.60 3.36
CA ALA A 234 8.28 -6.85 3.28
C ALA A 234 9.44 -6.93 4.29
N TYR A 235 10.06 -5.80 4.62
CA TYR A 235 11.19 -5.73 5.56
C TYR A 235 10.82 -5.27 6.97
N ALA A 236 9.52 -5.10 7.28
CA ALA A 236 9.06 -4.58 8.58
C ALA A 236 9.76 -3.27 8.99
N MET A 237 9.86 -2.31 8.05
CA MET A 237 10.56 -1.04 8.22
C MET A 237 9.61 0.16 8.12
N THR A 238 8.41 0.08 8.65
CA THR A 238 7.42 1.16 8.54
C THR A 238 7.88 2.47 9.16
N GLY A 239 8.46 2.42 10.35
CA GLY A 239 8.99 3.59 11.09
C GLY A 239 10.30 4.15 10.53
N TRP A 240 11.01 3.42 9.69
CA TRP A 240 12.29 3.83 9.09
C TRP A 240 12.14 4.85 7.97
N ARG A 241 10.97 4.91 7.38
CA ARG A 241 10.64 5.85 6.30
C ARG A 241 11.61 5.73 5.11
N LEU A 242 11.73 4.55 4.51
CA LEU A 242 12.53 4.30 3.31
C LEU A 242 11.67 3.73 2.18
N GLY A 243 11.74 4.36 1.03
CA GLY A 243 11.07 3.94 -0.20
C GLY A 243 11.77 4.51 -1.42
N TYR A 244 11.21 4.27 -2.58
CA TYR A 244 11.74 4.79 -3.83
C TYR A 244 10.67 4.92 -4.90
N LEU A 245 10.95 5.77 -5.87
CA LEU A 245 10.24 5.93 -7.13
C LEU A 245 11.18 5.50 -8.26
N ILE A 246 10.75 4.60 -9.13
CA ILE A 246 11.35 4.40 -10.45
C ILE A 246 10.49 5.19 -11.43
N ALA A 247 11.10 6.08 -12.19
CA ALA A 247 10.40 6.97 -13.12
C ALA A 247 10.96 6.84 -14.55
N PRO A 248 10.15 7.05 -15.58
CA PRO A 248 10.68 7.20 -16.93
C PRO A 248 11.69 8.36 -16.99
N PRO A 249 12.77 8.29 -17.81
CA PRO A 249 13.90 9.23 -17.79
C PRO A 249 13.50 10.71 -17.80
N ALA A 250 12.47 11.07 -18.59
CA ALA A 250 12.01 12.46 -18.73
C ALA A 250 11.46 13.04 -17.41
N PHE A 251 11.02 12.20 -16.46
CA PHE A 251 10.40 12.61 -15.20
C PHE A 251 11.36 12.63 -14.01
N VAL A 252 12.56 12.02 -14.14
CA VAL A 252 13.53 11.96 -13.04
C VAL A 252 13.96 13.35 -12.58
N ARG A 253 14.39 14.20 -13.50
CA ARG A 253 14.83 15.56 -13.13
C ARG A 253 13.71 16.43 -12.56
N PRO A 254 12.47 16.44 -13.09
CA PRO A 254 11.33 17.07 -12.44
C PRO A 254 11.07 16.54 -11.01
N ALA A 255 11.03 15.22 -10.82
CA ALA A 255 10.85 14.61 -9.51
C ALA A 255 11.99 14.97 -8.53
N GLU A 256 13.25 14.96 -8.98
CA GLU A 256 14.39 15.36 -8.18
C GLU A 256 14.29 16.82 -7.72
N LYS A 257 13.84 17.75 -8.57
CA LYS A 257 13.62 19.15 -8.18
C LYS A 257 12.58 19.26 -7.06
N ILE A 258 11.49 18.51 -7.13
CA ILE A 258 10.48 18.46 -6.08
C ILE A 258 11.09 17.87 -4.80
N GLN A 259 11.82 16.77 -4.91
CA GLN A 259 12.54 16.15 -3.78
C GLN A 259 13.47 17.16 -3.09
N GLN A 260 14.30 17.86 -3.85
CA GLN A 260 15.27 18.85 -3.32
C GLN A 260 14.60 19.96 -2.52
N ASN A 261 13.44 20.43 -2.95
CA ASN A 261 12.76 21.56 -2.35
C ASN A 261 11.85 21.20 -1.17
N PHE A 262 11.27 20.00 -1.18
CA PHE A 262 10.27 19.62 -0.16
C PHE A 262 10.83 18.64 0.88
N PHE A 263 11.82 17.83 0.52
CA PHE A 263 12.31 16.73 1.35
C PHE A 263 13.83 16.69 1.51
N LEU A 264 14.58 17.36 0.65
CA LEU A 264 16.06 17.31 0.53
C LEU A 264 16.54 15.93 0.07
N ALA A 265 16.64 14.97 0.98
CA ALA A 265 17.08 13.59 0.73
C ALA A 265 16.53 12.66 1.81
N ALA A 266 16.52 11.35 1.55
CA ALA A 266 16.26 10.34 2.58
C ALA A 266 17.43 10.25 3.57
N ASN A 267 17.16 9.75 4.79
CA ASN A 267 18.15 9.65 5.86
C ASN A 267 19.33 8.76 5.45
N ALA A 268 20.57 9.23 5.61
CA ALA A 268 21.78 8.53 5.16
C ALA A 268 21.91 7.13 5.77
N PHE A 269 21.90 7.02 7.12
CA PHE A 269 22.04 5.73 7.80
C PHE A 269 20.91 4.73 7.46
N VAL A 270 19.70 5.22 7.16
CA VAL A 270 18.58 4.38 6.73
C VAL A 270 18.82 3.83 5.31
N GLN A 271 19.44 4.61 4.43
CA GLN A 271 19.80 4.16 3.10
C GLN A 271 20.87 3.05 3.13
N HIS A 272 21.89 3.18 4.00
CA HIS A 272 22.86 2.10 4.23
C HIS A 272 22.19 0.82 4.73
N ALA A 273 21.25 0.94 5.67
CA ALA A 273 20.45 -0.19 6.13
C ALA A 273 19.59 -0.80 5.00
N GLY A 274 19.10 0.03 4.07
CA GLY A 274 18.36 -0.40 2.88
C GLY A 274 19.21 -1.27 1.93
N VAL A 275 20.49 -0.95 1.76
CA VAL A 275 21.42 -1.81 0.99
C VAL A 275 21.49 -3.20 1.61
N VAL A 276 21.71 -3.28 2.92
CA VAL A 276 21.80 -4.56 3.65
C VAL A 276 20.45 -5.30 3.63
N ALA A 277 19.33 -4.59 3.73
CA ALA A 277 18.01 -5.19 3.60
C ALA A 277 17.84 -5.94 2.28
N LEU A 278 18.25 -5.34 1.16
CA LEU A 278 18.17 -5.96 -0.17
C LEU A 278 19.11 -7.16 -0.33
N MET A 279 20.31 -7.08 0.26
CA MET A 279 21.37 -8.08 0.07
C MET A 279 21.26 -9.27 1.03
N GLU A 280 20.81 -9.04 2.27
CA GLU A 280 20.95 -10.03 3.35
C GLU A 280 19.64 -10.42 4.04
N ALA A 281 18.57 -9.62 3.98
CA ALA A 281 17.36 -9.88 4.74
C ALA A 281 16.30 -10.72 4.00
N GLN A 282 16.61 -11.25 2.80
CA GLN A 282 15.67 -12.08 2.05
C GLN A 282 15.15 -13.30 2.83
N PRO A 283 15.99 -14.04 3.60
CA PRO A 283 15.50 -15.14 4.44
C PRO A 283 14.48 -14.70 5.49
N ASP A 284 14.63 -13.48 6.05
CA ASP A 284 13.65 -12.92 6.99
C ASP A 284 12.33 -12.59 6.32
N VAL A 285 12.37 -12.00 5.10
CA VAL A 285 11.17 -11.73 4.29
C VAL A 285 10.41 -13.02 4.00
N GLU A 286 11.10 -14.08 3.58
CA GLU A 286 10.49 -15.39 3.29
C GLU A 286 9.85 -16.01 4.55
N ARG A 287 10.52 -15.91 5.69
CA ARG A 287 9.99 -16.36 6.98
C ARG A 287 8.72 -15.58 7.36
N MET A 288 8.73 -14.26 7.28
CA MET A 288 7.58 -13.42 7.59
C MET A 288 6.42 -13.69 6.63
N ARG A 289 6.70 -13.83 5.33
CA ARG A 289 5.70 -14.20 4.32
C ARG A 289 5.04 -15.54 4.63
N ALA A 290 5.82 -16.55 5.00
CA ALA A 290 5.29 -17.87 5.34
C ALA A 290 4.35 -17.81 6.57
N ILE A 291 4.71 -17.05 7.61
CA ILE A 291 3.87 -16.83 8.78
C ILE A 291 2.58 -16.07 8.41
N TYR A 292 2.67 -15.04 7.57
CA TYR A 292 1.47 -14.35 7.10
C TYR A 292 0.55 -15.26 6.28
N ASP A 293 1.09 -16.16 5.44
CA ASP A 293 0.27 -17.13 4.70
C ASP A 293 -0.42 -18.15 5.62
N GLU A 294 0.24 -18.60 6.70
CA GLU A 294 -0.38 -19.43 7.73
C GLU A 294 -1.54 -18.69 8.41
N ARG A 295 -1.34 -17.43 8.80
CA ARG A 295 -2.39 -16.59 9.41
C ARG A 295 -3.55 -16.33 8.47
N ARG A 296 -3.28 -16.10 7.19
CA ARG A 296 -4.29 -15.97 6.13
C ARG A 296 -5.15 -17.22 6.03
N ARG A 297 -4.52 -18.39 5.95
CA ARG A 297 -5.19 -19.69 5.87
C ARG A 297 -6.02 -20.01 7.11
N TYR A 298 -5.65 -19.47 8.26
CA TYR A 298 -6.46 -19.53 9.47
C TYR A 298 -7.64 -18.55 9.43
N LEU A 299 -7.37 -17.26 9.14
CA LEU A 299 -8.35 -16.19 9.32
C LEU A 299 -9.48 -16.26 8.29
N VAL A 300 -9.19 -16.57 7.02
CA VAL A 300 -10.20 -16.57 5.94
C VAL A 300 -11.35 -17.55 6.23
N PRO A 301 -11.12 -18.85 6.48
CA PRO A 301 -12.22 -19.75 6.84
C PRO A 301 -12.89 -19.37 8.15
N ALA A 302 -12.15 -18.93 9.16
CA ALA A 302 -12.72 -18.55 10.44
C ALA A 302 -13.68 -17.35 10.36
N LEU A 303 -13.40 -16.36 9.51
CA LEU A 303 -14.32 -15.25 9.23
C LEU A 303 -15.57 -15.70 8.48
N ARG A 304 -15.45 -16.67 7.56
CA ARG A 304 -16.61 -17.27 6.87
C ARG A 304 -17.52 -18.03 7.83
N GLU A 305 -16.96 -18.77 8.78
CA GLU A 305 -17.72 -19.53 9.78
C GLU A 305 -18.60 -18.65 10.67
N ILE A 306 -18.20 -17.41 10.92
CA ILE A 306 -18.98 -16.45 11.71
C ILE A 306 -19.93 -15.59 10.86
N GLY A 307 -20.08 -15.88 9.56
CA GLY A 307 -21.11 -15.30 8.69
C GLY A 307 -20.64 -14.15 7.78
N LEU A 308 -19.34 -13.89 7.68
CA LEU A 308 -18.82 -12.94 6.69
C LEU A 308 -18.64 -13.61 5.32
N THR A 309 -18.89 -12.86 4.24
CA THR A 309 -18.69 -13.37 2.89
C THR A 309 -17.32 -12.92 2.33
N ILE A 310 -16.53 -13.89 1.88
CA ILE A 310 -15.23 -13.64 1.25
C ILE A 310 -15.26 -14.35 -0.11
N GLU A 311 -15.68 -13.64 -1.16
CA GLU A 311 -15.74 -14.18 -2.53
C GLU A 311 -14.34 -14.27 -3.16
N SER A 312 -13.48 -13.28 -2.87
CA SER A 312 -12.10 -13.24 -3.33
C SER A 312 -11.15 -13.43 -2.15
N GLU A 313 -10.45 -14.55 -2.15
CA GLU A 313 -9.40 -14.79 -1.16
C GLU A 313 -8.18 -13.91 -1.46
N PRO A 314 -7.59 -13.27 -0.42
CA PRO A 314 -6.38 -12.49 -0.62
C PRO A 314 -5.22 -13.39 -1.08
N SER A 315 -4.51 -12.96 -2.12
CA SER A 315 -3.36 -13.67 -2.69
C SER A 315 -2.03 -13.01 -2.31
N GLY A 316 -2.08 -11.82 -1.66
CA GLY A 316 -0.92 -11.07 -1.22
C GLY A 316 -1.26 -10.06 -0.13
N ALA A 317 -0.28 -9.23 0.25
CA ALA A 317 -0.34 -8.31 1.38
C ALA A 317 -0.68 -9.04 2.70
N PHE A 318 -1.33 -8.39 3.66
CA PHE A 318 -1.77 -9.02 4.91
C PHE A 318 -3.18 -8.55 5.32
N TYR A 319 -4.10 -8.53 4.33
CA TYR A 319 -5.48 -8.09 4.53
C TYR A 319 -6.49 -9.11 4.02
N VAL A 320 -7.61 -9.21 4.73
CA VAL A 320 -8.85 -9.81 4.24
C VAL A 320 -9.89 -8.70 4.09
N PHE A 321 -10.52 -8.60 2.93
CA PHE A 321 -11.59 -7.66 2.67
C PHE A 321 -12.90 -8.43 2.53
N ALA A 322 -13.68 -8.44 3.63
CA ALA A 322 -14.87 -9.28 3.77
C ALA A 322 -16.13 -8.45 3.63
N ASP A 323 -17.12 -8.96 2.88
CA ASP A 323 -18.46 -8.42 2.83
C ASP A 323 -19.16 -8.68 4.17
N ALA A 324 -19.53 -7.61 4.84
CA ALA A 324 -20.17 -7.60 6.14
C ALA A 324 -21.62 -7.09 6.11
N ARG A 325 -22.24 -6.97 4.95
CA ARG A 325 -23.61 -6.44 4.80
C ARG A 325 -24.65 -7.24 5.57
N ALA A 326 -24.40 -8.54 5.79
CA ALA A 326 -25.23 -9.35 6.67
C ALA A 326 -25.25 -8.85 8.15
N TRP A 327 -24.22 -8.09 8.57
CA TRP A 327 -24.12 -7.51 9.91
C TRP A 327 -24.51 -6.03 9.95
N GLY A 328 -24.49 -5.34 8.82
CA GLY A 328 -24.88 -3.95 8.67
C GLY A 328 -24.35 -3.34 7.36
N GLU A 329 -25.14 -2.47 6.76
CA GLU A 329 -24.79 -1.85 5.47
C GLU A 329 -23.81 -0.67 5.62
N ASP A 330 -23.88 0.08 6.72
CA ASP A 330 -22.96 1.18 7.04
C ASP A 330 -21.69 0.61 7.69
N SER A 331 -20.62 0.49 6.90
CA SER A 331 -19.35 -0.10 7.34
C SER A 331 -18.65 0.73 8.44
N LEU A 332 -18.84 2.05 8.44
CA LEU A 332 -18.25 2.93 9.46
C LEU A 332 -18.95 2.74 10.81
N ALA A 333 -20.29 2.83 10.82
CA ALA A 333 -21.07 2.59 12.02
C ALA A 333 -20.83 1.17 12.57
N LEU A 334 -20.73 0.17 11.67
CA LEU A 334 -20.43 -1.20 12.06
C LEU A 334 -19.04 -1.32 12.70
N SER A 335 -18.00 -0.71 12.14
CA SER A 335 -16.65 -0.74 12.71
C SER A 335 -16.60 -0.16 14.12
N TYR A 336 -17.30 0.94 14.39
CA TYR A 336 -17.40 1.50 15.74
C TYR A 336 -18.17 0.58 16.69
N ARG A 337 -19.27 -0.03 16.25
CA ARG A 337 -20.03 -0.98 17.06
C ARG A 337 -19.18 -2.22 17.43
N LEU A 338 -18.44 -2.77 16.48
CA LEU A 338 -17.54 -3.91 16.75
C LEU A 338 -16.44 -3.53 17.75
N LEU A 339 -15.88 -2.32 17.63
CA LEU A 339 -14.90 -1.80 18.58
C LEU A 339 -15.49 -1.64 19.99
N GLU A 340 -16.64 -0.98 20.10
CA GLU A 340 -17.25 -0.66 21.41
C GLU A 340 -17.89 -1.88 22.08
N GLU A 341 -18.56 -2.74 21.33
CA GLU A 341 -19.38 -3.84 21.88
C GLU A 341 -18.58 -5.15 21.93
N ALA A 342 -17.80 -5.47 20.87
CA ALA A 342 -17.03 -6.71 20.82
C ALA A 342 -15.56 -6.53 21.25
N GLY A 343 -15.06 -5.28 21.34
CA GLY A 343 -13.64 -5.02 21.61
C GLY A 343 -12.72 -5.47 20.47
N VAL A 344 -13.20 -5.36 19.22
CA VAL A 344 -12.41 -5.70 18.01
C VAL A 344 -12.39 -4.49 17.07
N ALA A 345 -11.21 -3.98 16.78
CA ALA A 345 -11.03 -2.90 15.83
C ALA A 345 -10.88 -3.47 14.40
N THR A 346 -11.60 -2.90 13.43
CA THR A 346 -11.57 -3.25 12.01
C THR A 346 -11.57 -1.96 11.18
N ALA A 347 -11.05 -2.00 9.95
CA ALA A 347 -11.13 -0.82 9.09
C ALA A 347 -12.44 -0.86 8.27
N PRO A 348 -13.23 0.24 8.26
CA PRO A 348 -14.48 0.32 7.50
C PRO A 348 -14.19 0.35 5.99
N GLY A 349 -14.98 -0.35 5.22
CA GLY A 349 -14.79 -0.44 3.77
C GLY A 349 -14.98 0.87 3.03
N ILE A 350 -15.87 1.74 3.52
CA ILE A 350 -16.09 3.09 2.95
C ILE A 350 -14.83 3.96 2.91
N ASP A 351 -13.88 3.72 3.82
CA ASP A 351 -12.60 4.44 3.84
C ASP A 351 -11.80 4.23 2.54
N PHE A 352 -11.99 3.07 1.89
CA PHE A 352 -11.32 2.71 0.63
C PHE A 352 -12.07 3.17 -0.63
N GLY A 353 -13.16 3.90 -0.48
CA GLY A 353 -13.99 4.40 -1.53
C GLY A 353 -15.42 3.83 -1.50
N PRO A 354 -16.36 4.44 -2.25
CA PRO A 354 -17.76 3.98 -2.29
C PRO A 354 -17.90 2.50 -2.65
N GLY A 355 -16.95 1.98 -3.43
CA GLY A 355 -16.87 0.58 -3.78
C GLY A 355 -16.61 -0.38 -2.64
N GLY A 356 -16.08 0.12 -1.55
CA GLY A 356 -15.83 -0.64 -0.34
C GLY A 356 -16.99 -0.63 0.67
N GLU A 357 -18.06 0.16 0.44
CA GLU A 357 -19.17 0.21 1.39
C GLU A 357 -19.81 -1.16 1.59
N GLY A 358 -20.15 -1.46 2.85
CA GLY A 358 -20.64 -2.76 3.29
C GLY A 358 -19.55 -3.82 3.51
N PHE A 359 -18.28 -3.49 3.26
CA PHE A 359 -17.14 -4.36 3.55
C PHE A 359 -16.40 -3.91 4.82
N LEU A 360 -15.65 -4.85 5.40
CA LEU A 360 -14.67 -4.60 6.46
C LEU A 360 -13.32 -5.14 6.03
N ARG A 361 -12.24 -4.38 6.28
CA ARG A 361 -10.88 -4.87 6.13
C ARG A 361 -10.36 -5.38 7.48
N PHE A 362 -9.84 -6.59 7.49
CA PHE A 362 -9.14 -7.22 8.60
C PHE A 362 -7.67 -7.37 8.25
N SER A 363 -6.79 -6.91 9.12
CA SER A 363 -5.36 -7.18 9.03
C SER A 363 -5.05 -8.49 9.73
N PHE A 364 -4.25 -9.37 9.10
CA PHE A 364 -3.70 -10.54 9.77
C PHE A 364 -2.22 -10.37 10.18
N ALA A 365 -1.78 -9.11 10.29
CA ALA A 365 -0.51 -8.75 10.92
C ALA A 365 -0.69 -8.73 12.47
N ALA A 366 -1.03 -9.89 13.01
CA ALA A 366 -1.15 -10.17 14.44
C ALA A 366 -0.92 -11.68 14.66
N ASP A 367 -0.52 -12.10 15.86
CA ASP A 367 -0.37 -13.52 16.15
C ASP A 367 -1.68 -14.29 16.06
N VAL A 368 -1.59 -15.61 15.82
CA VAL A 368 -2.77 -16.49 15.62
C VAL A 368 -3.69 -16.48 16.84
N ALA A 369 -3.15 -16.35 18.05
CA ALA A 369 -3.97 -16.34 19.27
C ALA A 369 -4.82 -15.06 19.33
N ARG A 370 -4.26 -13.90 18.94
CA ARG A 370 -5.01 -12.64 18.85
C ARG A 370 -6.06 -12.68 17.72
N LEU A 371 -5.72 -13.27 16.56
CA LEU A 371 -6.68 -13.48 15.48
C LEU A 371 -7.85 -14.37 15.93
N ALA A 372 -7.55 -15.47 16.61
CA ALA A 372 -8.57 -16.38 17.14
C ALA A 372 -9.47 -15.70 18.17
N GLU A 373 -8.92 -14.90 19.07
CA GLU A 373 -9.70 -14.14 20.05
C GLU A 373 -10.60 -13.12 19.34
N GLY A 374 -10.10 -12.43 18.31
CA GLY A 374 -10.90 -11.52 17.51
C GLY A 374 -12.10 -12.20 16.86
N VAL A 375 -11.86 -13.32 16.16
CA VAL A 375 -12.92 -14.13 15.53
C VAL A 375 -13.93 -14.63 16.58
N ARG A 376 -13.48 -15.13 17.73
CA ARG A 376 -14.36 -15.59 18.80
C ARG A 376 -15.27 -14.47 19.33
N ARG A 377 -14.72 -13.26 19.53
CA ARG A 377 -15.52 -12.08 19.98
C ARG A 377 -16.53 -11.66 18.94
N LEU A 378 -16.11 -11.58 17.67
CA LEU A 378 -16.99 -11.24 16.55
C LEU A 378 -18.10 -12.26 16.35
N GLY A 379 -17.80 -13.57 16.43
CA GLY A 379 -18.79 -14.64 16.33
C GLY A 379 -19.81 -14.59 17.46
N LYS A 380 -19.38 -14.35 18.71
CA LYS A 380 -20.30 -14.13 19.85
C LYS A 380 -21.19 -12.93 19.60
N TRP A 381 -20.61 -11.80 19.19
CA TRP A 381 -21.35 -10.57 18.91
C TRP A 381 -22.41 -10.76 17.81
N ALA A 382 -22.07 -11.50 16.74
CA ALA A 382 -22.98 -11.78 15.64
C ALA A 382 -24.11 -12.75 16.05
N ALA A 383 -23.84 -13.75 16.89
CA ALA A 383 -24.84 -14.72 17.36
C ALA A 383 -25.89 -14.14 18.33
N GLU A 384 -25.61 -13.01 18.96
CA GLU A 384 -26.51 -12.33 19.89
C GLU A 384 -27.51 -11.38 19.16
N ARG A 385 -27.51 -11.39 17.80
CA ARG A 385 -28.30 -10.47 16.95
C ARG A 385 -29.03 -11.16 15.83
#